data_6cb82fb47efeb08e057183a712367bab
#
_entry.id   6cb82fb47efeb08e057183a712367bab
#
_cell.length_a   1.000
_cell.length_b   1.000
_cell.length_c   1.000
_cell.angle_alpha   90.00
_cell.angle_beta   90.00
_cell.angle_gamma   90.00
#
_symmetry.space_group_name_H-M   'P 1'
#
loop_
_entity.id
_entity.type
_entity.pdbx_description
1 polymer ?
#
loop_
_entity_poly.entity_id
_entity_poly.type
_entity_poly.pdbx_seq_one_letter_code
_entity_poly.pdbx_strand_id
1 'polypeptide(L)'
;MRSRATHRTAQRPTLKRKMRGAAGVEFALVFPILLLVIFGIVEFGAAWYDKAVITNASREAARAGVVFGNPVPTSTKIQSVATNYCQNKLVTFGAAANCTVGSVTTCSATGNPLTVTVSYTFTGLVLGKLAPFTGSLAMSAQTTMLCE
;
A
#
# COMPACT_ATOMS: atom_id res chain seq x y z
N MET A 1 10.31 45.76 78.88
CA MET A 1 10.44 44.44 78.20
C MET A 1 9.43 44.44 77.11
N ARG A 2 9.85 44.54 75.80
CA ARG A 2 8.99 44.44 74.61
C ARG A 2 9.17 43.06 73.98
N SER A 3 8.15 42.22 74.03
CA SER A 3 8.10 40.90 73.37
C SER A 3 7.89 41.09 71.85
N ARG A 4 8.86 40.55 71.04
CA ARG A 4 8.74 40.52 69.57
C ARG A 4 8.03 39.24 69.18
N ALA A 5 6.84 39.42 68.62
CA ALA A 5 6.11 38.33 67.99
C ALA A 5 6.73 38.07 66.61
N THR A 6 7.29 36.88 66.42
CA THR A 6 7.81 36.36 65.12
C THR A 6 6.64 35.85 64.27
N HIS A 7 6.34 36.56 63.19
CA HIS A 7 5.38 36.16 62.17
C HIS A 7 5.97 34.99 61.34
N ARG A 8 5.50 33.76 61.57
CA ARG A 8 5.81 32.63 60.71
C ARG A 8 4.93 32.71 59.46
N THR A 9 5.50 33.07 58.32
CA THR A 9 4.87 32.92 57.01
C THR A 9 4.78 31.45 56.64
N ALA A 10 3.55 30.94 56.64
CA ALA A 10 3.27 29.57 56.17
C ALA A 10 3.45 29.55 54.64
N GLN A 11 4.48 28.86 54.16
CA GLN A 11 4.68 28.58 52.75
C GLN A 11 3.60 27.60 52.27
N ARG A 12 2.73 28.04 51.39
CA ARG A 12 1.74 27.20 50.72
C ARG A 12 2.46 26.20 49.77
N PRO A 13 2.17 24.89 49.86
CA PRO A 13 2.77 23.93 48.94
C PRO A 13 2.29 24.17 47.51
N THR A 14 3.23 24.33 46.61
CA THR A 14 2.98 24.59 45.19
C THR A 14 2.37 23.37 44.50
N LEU A 15 1.13 23.50 44.04
CA LEU A 15 0.31 22.50 43.30
C LEU A 15 0.85 22.17 41.88
N LYS A 16 2.15 22.32 41.62
CA LYS A 16 2.76 22.07 40.30
C LYS A 16 2.85 20.58 39.88
N ARG A 17 2.48 19.62 40.72
CA ARG A 17 2.70 18.18 40.46
C ARG A 17 1.54 17.47 39.75
N LYS A 18 0.33 18.04 39.70
CA LYS A 18 -0.85 17.42 39.09
C LYS A 18 -0.95 17.60 37.56
N MET A 19 -0.33 18.62 36.97
CA MET A 19 -0.45 18.90 35.53
C MET A 19 0.40 17.99 34.63
N ARG A 20 1.47 17.36 35.15
CA ARG A 20 2.32 16.46 34.37
C ARG A 20 1.67 15.12 34.04
N GLY A 21 0.70 14.66 34.82
CA GLY A 21 -0.04 13.43 34.57
C GLY A 21 -1.16 13.59 33.52
N ALA A 22 -1.83 14.74 33.48
CA ALA A 22 -2.93 15.00 32.54
C ALA A 22 -2.42 15.01 31.09
N ALA A 23 -1.33 15.75 30.80
CA ALA A 23 -0.72 15.77 29.47
C ALA A 23 -0.22 14.39 28.99
N GLY A 24 0.22 13.53 29.92
CA GLY A 24 0.60 12.15 29.58
C GLY A 24 -0.58 11.27 29.16
N VAL A 25 -1.73 11.46 29.79
CA VAL A 25 -2.97 10.75 29.41
C VAL A 25 -3.52 11.24 28.09
N GLU A 26 -3.54 12.55 27.85
CA GLU A 26 -3.94 13.13 26.56
C GLU A 26 -3.06 12.62 25.42
N PHE A 27 -1.73 12.63 25.60
CA PHE A 27 -0.81 12.08 24.61
C PHE A 27 -1.06 10.59 24.37
N ALA A 28 -1.26 9.79 25.42
CA ALA A 28 -1.51 8.34 25.30
C ALA A 28 -2.80 8.02 24.52
N LEU A 29 -3.80 8.90 24.54
CA LEU A 29 -5.03 8.75 23.76
C LEU A 29 -4.87 9.18 22.29
N VAL A 30 -4.12 10.25 22.03
CA VAL A 30 -3.94 10.81 20.68
C VAL A 30 -2.90 10.02 19.89
N PHE A 31 -1.83 9.54 20.54
CA PHE A 31 -0.71 8.87 19.89
C PHE A 31 -1.10 7.63 19.07
N PRO A 32 -1.94 6.69 19.55
CA PRO A 32 -2.37 5.55 18.75
C PRO A 32 -3.15 5.96 17.49
N ILE A 33 -4.00 6.99 17.60
CA ILE A 33 -4.77 7.52 16.46
C ILE A 33 -3.81 8.13 15.43
N LEU A 34 -2.83 8.90 15.87
CA LEU A 34 -1.81 9.48 15.01
C LEU A 34 -1.02 8.38 14.26
N LEU A 35 -0.59 7.32 14.97
CA LEU A 35 0.09 6.19 14.34
C LEU A 35 -0.79 5.50 13.31
N LEU A 36 -2.07 5.28 13.60
CA LEU A 36 -3.01 4.66 12.67
C LEU A 36 -3.14 5.49 11.39
N VAL A 37 -3.21 6.81 11.48
CA VAL A 37 -3.26 7.72 10.32
C VAL A 37 -1.96 7.63 9.52
N ILE A 38 -0.80 7.66 10.18
CA ILE A 38 0.50 7.57 9.49
C ILE A 38 0.64 6.24 8.74
N PHE A 39 0.36 5.12 9.41
CA PHE A 39 0.42 3.81 8.76
C PHE A 39 -0.61 3.68 7.64
N GLY A 40 -1.81 4.25 7.81
CA GLY A 40 -2.83 4.29 6.77
C GLY A 40 -2.34 4.99 5.50
N ILE A 41 -1.68 6.13 5.62
CA ILE A 41 -1.10 6.87 4.49
C ILE A 41 -0.02 6.03 3.79
N VAL A 42 0.87 5.39 4.56
CA VAL A 42 1.94 4.56 4.01
C VAL A 42 1.39 3.34 3.27
N GLU A 43 0.43 2.61 3.87
CA GLU A 43 -0.19 1.44 3.22
C GLU A 43 -0.98 1.81 1.97
N PHE A 44 -1.73 2.92 2.02
CA PHE A 44 -2.45 3.41 0.84
C PHE A 44 -1.49 3.80 -0.29
N GLY A 45 -0.38 4.48 0.04
CA GLY A 45 0.67 4.82 -0.91
C GLY A 45 1.30 3.58 -1.55
N ALA A 46 1.57 2.53 -0.76
CA ALA A 46 2.09 1.25 -1.25
C ALA A 46 1.09 0.54 -2.17
N ALA A 47 -0.20 0.48 -1.80
CA ALA A 47 -1.25 -0.10 -2.65
C ALA A 47 -1.39 0.65 -3.98
N TRP A 48 -1.32 1.98 -3.94
CA TRP A 48 -1.36 2.80 -5.16
C TRP A 48 -0.15 2.58 -6.06
N TYR A 49 1.03 2.43 -5.48
CA TYR A 49 2.24 2.07 -6.20
C TYR A 49 2.12 0.70 -6.88
N ASP A 50 1.63 -0.31 -6.16
CA ASP A 50 1.42 -1.66 -6.72
C ASP A 50 0.39 -1.64 -7.85
N LYS A 51 -0.66 -0.81 -7.74
CA LYS A 51 -1.60 -0.57 -8.84
C LYS A 51 -0.92 -0.02 -10.09
N ALA A 52 0.03 0.90 -9.93
CA ALA A 52 0.82 1.41 -11.05
C ALA A 52 1.73 0.34 -11.65
N VAL A 53 2.35 -0.51 -10.82
CA VAL A 53 3.17 -1.64 -11.28
C VAL A 53 2.37 -2.61 -12.15
N ILE A 54 1.20 -3.09 -11.70
CA ILE A 54 0.38 -4.03 -12.48
C ILE A 54 -0.20 -3.38 -13.74
N THR A 55 -0.47 -2.07 -13.71
CA THR A 55 -0.90 -1.34 -14.90
C THR A 55 0.20 -1.27 -15.96
N ASN A 56 1.43 -1.00 -15.56
CA ASN A 56 2.57 -1.00 -16.47
C ASN A 56 2.91 -2.42 -16.95
N ALA A 57 2.77 -3.44 -16.09
CA ALA A 57 2.95 -4.85 -16.47
C ALA A 57 1.96 -5.26 -17.56
N SER A 58 0.67 -4.86 -17.44
CA SER A 58 -0.35 -5.17 -18.44
C SER A 58 -0.06 -4.48 -19.78
N ARG A 59 0.46 -3.25 -19.77
CA ARG A 59 0.84 -2.51 -20.98
C ARG A 59 2.04 -3.14 -21.68
N GLU A 60 3.08 -3.49 -20.91
CA GLU A 60 4.30 -4.08 -21.47
C GLU A 60 4.02 -5.48 -22.05
N ALA A 61 3.21 -6.28 -21.36
CA ALA A 61 2.77 -7.58 -21.87
C ALA A 61 1.91 -7.46 -23.14
N ALA A 62 0.97 -6.50 -23.18
CA ALA A 62 0.17 -6.24 -24.37
C ALA A 62 1.07 -5.79 -25.54
N ARG A 63 2.00 -4.89 -25.31
CA ARG A 63 2.98 -4.45 -26.31
C ARG A 63 3.81 -5.60 -26.86
N ALA A 64 4.28 -6.50 -25.98
CA ALA A 64 5.03 -7.69 -26.40
C ALA A 64 4.18 -8.68 -27.22
N GLY A 65 2.86 -8.66 -27.01
CA GLY A 65 1.92 -9.56 -27.68
C GLY A 65 1.42 -9.08 -29.04
N VAL A 66 1.38 -7.75 -29.29
CA VAL A 66 0.86 -7.22 -30.56
C VAL A 66 1.88 -7.16 -31.68
N VAL A 67 3.16 -7.27 -31.36
CA VAL A 67 4.24 -7.25 -32.36
C VAL A 67 4.16 -8.50 -33.24
N PHE A 68 3.96 -8.29 -34.55
CA PHE A 68 4.02 -9.38 -35.51
C PHE A 68 5.45 -9.89 -35.62
N GLY A 69 5.63 -11.12 -35.17
CA GLY A 69 6.91 -11.84 -35.26
C GLY A 69 6.71 -13.22 -35.90
N ASN A 70 7.74 -13.78 -36.45
CA ASN A 70 7.72 -15.18 -36.87
C ASN A 70 8.68 -15.98 -35.99
N PRO A 71 8.21 -16.82 -35.05
CA PRO A 71 6.79 -17.15 -34.78
C PRO A 71 6.04 -16.05 -33.99
N VAL A 72 4.70 -16.03 -34.12
CA VAL A 72 3.81 -15.16 -33.35
C VAL A 72 4.01 -15.38 -31.84
N PRO A 73 4.01 -14.33 -31.00
CA PRO A 73 4.18 -14.49 -29.56
C PRO A 73 3.11 -15.39 -28.95
N THR A 74 3.54 -16.41 -28.21
CA THR A 74 2.61 -17.32 -27.53
C THR A 74 2.00 -16.64 -26.28
N SER A 75 0.81 -17.09 -25.87
CA SER A 75 0.18 -16.60 -24.63
C SER A 75 1.09 -16.75 -23.41
N THR A 76 1.84 -17.85 -23.33
CA THR A 76 2.83 -18.09 -22.25
C THR A 76 3.94 -17.04 -22.24
N LYS A 77 4.43 -16.63 -23.40
CA LYS A 77 5.46 -15.58 -23.50
C LYS A 77 4.91 -14.23 -23.07
N ILE A 78 3.71 -13.88 -23.47
CA ILE A 78 3.04 -12.65 -23.07
C ILE A 78 2.82 -12.61 -21.55
N GLN A 79 2.35 -13.72 -20.97
CA GLN A 79 2.17 -13.87 -19.52
C GLN A 79 3.50 -13.75 -18.77
N SER A 80 4.60 -14.34 -19.30
CA SER A 80 5.91 -14.25 -18.66
C SER A 80 6.46 -12.84 -18.65
N VAL A 81 6.17 -12.01 -19.67
CA VAL A 81 6.57 -10.58 -19.67
C VAL A 81 5.89 -9.84 -18.52
N ALA A 82 4.58 -10.05 -18.31
CA ALA A 82 3.87 -9.40 -17.21
C ALA A 82 4.38 -9.86 -15.84
N THR A 83 4.54 -11.18 -15.64
CA THR A 83 5.01 -11.72 -14.35
C THR A 83 6.45 -11.29 -14.03
N ASN A 84 7.34 -11.26 -15.02
CA ASN A 84 8.70 -10.76 -14.85
C ASN A 84 8.74 -9.27 -14.55
N TYR A 85 7.82 -8.49 -15.14
CA TYR A 85 7.71 -7.07 -14.82
C TYR A 85 7.29 -6.82 -13.38
N CYS A 86 6.36 -7.62 -12.85
CA CYS A 86 5.91 -7.55 -11.46
C CYS A 86 6.98 -8.01 -10.47
N GLN A 87 7.81 -8.97 -10.88
CA GLN A 87 8.78 -9.61 -10.01
C GLN A 87 9.72 -8.59 -9.37
N ASN A 88 9.84 -8.64 -8.04
CA ASN A 88 10.68 -7.74 -7.22
C ASN A 88 10.28 -6.25 -7.27
N LYS A 89 9.14 -5.88 -7.86
CA LYS A 89 8.66 -4.49 -7.88
C LYS A 89 7.45 -4.25 -6.99
N LEU A 90 6.72 -5.30 -6.62
CA LEU A 90 5.56 -5.18 -5.74
C LEU A 90 5.97 -5.00 -4.28
N VAL A 91 5.27 -4.14 -3.57
CA VAL A 91 5.43 -3.92 -2.13
C VAL A 91 4.62 -4.97 -1.37
N THR A 92 5.29 -5.99 -0.83
CA THR A 92 4.62 -7.18 -0.28
C THR A 92 4.65 -7.28 1.24
N PHE A 93 5.27 -6.34 1.95
CA PHE A 93 5.45 -6.36 3.41
C PHE A 93 5.85 -7.73 3.99
N GLY A 94 6.73 -8.46 3.28
CA GLY A 94 7.24 -9.76 3.70
C GLY A 94 6.43 -10.97 3.20
N ALA A 95 5.33 -10.78 2.50
CA ALA A 95 4.65 -11.84 1.78
C ALA A 95 5.33 -12.05 0.41
N ALA A 96 5.79 -13.27 0.12
CA ALA A 96 6.27 -13.59 -1.22
C ALA A 96 5.07 -13.68 -2.18
N ALA A 97 4.77 -12.59 -2.87
CA ALA A 97 3.67 -12.52 -3.82
C ALA A 97 4.14 -11.93 -5.15
N ASN A 98 3.57 -12.44 -6.23
CA ASN A 98 3.75 -11.91 -7.57
C ASN A 98 2.37 -11.62 -8.17
N CYS A 99 2.31 -10.86 -9.26
CA CYS A 99 1.06 -10.67 -9.98
C CYS A 99 0.65 -11.96 -10.72
N THR A 100 -0.64 -12.14 -10.90
CA THR A 100 -1.24 -13.19 -11.71
C THR A 100 -1.75 -12.60 -13.02
N VAL A 101 -1.60 -13.35 -14.10
CA VAL A 101 -2.04 -12.91 -15.43
C VAL A 101 -3.21 -13.80 -15.84
N GLY A 102 -4.32 -13.20 -16.23
CA GLY A 102 -5.48 -13.90 -16.76
C GLY A 102 -5.22 -14.55 -18.11
N SER A 103 -6.26 -15.10 -18.70
CA SER A 103 -6.19 -15.66 -20.06
C SER A 103 -5.83 -14.55 -21.06
N VAL A 104 -4.85 -14.82 -21.91
CA VAL A 104 -4.40 -13.90 -22.95
C VAL A 104 -4.72 -14.53 -24.30
N THR A 105 -5.39 -13.78 -25.18
CA THR A 105 -5.55 -14.17 -26.58
C THR A 105 -4.29 -13.81 -27.37
N THR A 106 -3.89 -14.64 -28.30
CA THR A 106 -2.79 -14.34 -29.22
C THR A 106 -3.30 -13.64 -30.46
N CYS A 107 -2.45 -12.83 -31.08
CA CYS A 107 -2.79 -12.19 -32.36
C CYS A 107 -2.96 -13.22 -33.48
N SER A 108 -4.14 -13.32 -34.03
CA SER A 108 -4.45 -14.21 -35.17
C SER A 108 -4.49 -13.48 -36.50
N ALA A 109 -4.76 -12.17 -36.49
CA ALA A 109 -4.76 -11.31 -37.67
C ALA A 109 -4.54 -9.84 -37.26
N THR A 110 -4.03 -9.03 -38.18
CA THR A 110 -3.91 -7.59 -38.04
C THR A 110 -5.27 -6.94 -37.71
N GLY A 111 -5.28 -6.01 -36.78
CA GLY A 111 -6.47 -5.30 -36.32
C GLY A 111 -7.30 -6.02 -35.26
N ASN A 112 -7.00 -7.28 -34.93
CA ASN A 112 -7.67 -7.98 -33.84
C ASN A 112 -7.25 -7.40 -32.47
N PRO A 113 -8.20 -7.28 -31.52
CA PRO A 113 -7.86 -6.81 -30.19
C PRO A 113 -7.15 -7.92 -29.37
N LEU A 114 -6.00 -7.57 -28.79
CA LEU A 114 -5.33 -8.36 -27.80
C LEU A 114 -5.54 -7.70 -26.42
N THR A 115 -6.09 -8.46 -25.48
CA THR A 115 -6.35 -7.96 -24.12
C THR A 115 -5.55 -8.74 -23.10
N VAL A 116 -4.85 -8.02 -22.25
CA VAL A 116 -4.06 -8.58 -21.13
C VAL A 116 -4.61 -8.03 -19.83
N THR A 117 -5.01 -8.92 -18.93
CA THR A 117 -5.45 -8.57 -17.58
C THR A 117 -4.45 -9.10 -16.57
N VAL A 118 -3.93 -8.19 -15.75
CA VAL A 118 -3.00 -8.50 -14.65
C VAL A 118 -3.70 -8.21 -13.34
N SER A 119 -3.64 -9.14 -12.41
CA SER A 119 -4.27 -9.03 -11.09
C SER A 119 -3.25 -9.22 -9.98
N TYR A 120 -3.45 -8.53 -8.87
CA TYR A 120 -2.64 -8.63 -7.67
C TYR A 120 -3.50 -8.40 -6.43
N THR A 121 -3.23 -9.14 -5.36
CA THR A 121 -3.91 -8.97 -4.08
C THR A 121 -2.93 -8.36 -3.09
N PHE A 122 -3.11 -7.07 -2.80
CA PHE A 122 -2.33 -6.35 -1.81
C PHE A 122 -2.77 -6.73 -0.40
N THR A 123 -1.82 -7.03 0.48
CA THR A 123 -2.07 -7.31 1.89
C THR A 123 -1.39 -6.26 2.74
N GLY A 124 -2.17 -5.45 3.46
CA GLY A 124 -1.67 -4.43 4.37
C GLY A 124 -1.03 -5.01 5.63
N LEU A 125 -0.09 -4.28 6.22
CA LEU A 125 0.62 -4.68 7.44
C LEU A 125 -0.21 -4.43 8.70
N VAL A 126 -0.79 -3.24 8.82
CA VAL A 126 -1.50 -2.75 10.02
C VAL A 126 -2.99 -2.72 9.78
N LEU A 127 -3.46 -2.05 8.74
CA LEU A 127 -4.89 -1.93 8.43
C LEU A 127 -5.49 -3.29 8.09
N GLY A 128 -4.76 -4.14 7.38
CA GLY A 128 -5.21 -5.49 7.05
C GLY A 128 -5.39 -6.41 8.25
N LYS A 129 -4.74 -6.12 9.40
CA LYS A 129 -4.86 -6.90 10.64
C LYS A 129 -5.77 -6.25 11.68
N LEU A 130 -5.92 -4.94 11.64
CA LEU A 130 -6.69 -4.18 12.64
C LEU A 130 -8.17 -4.04 12.28
N ALA A 131 -8.48 -3.98 10.99
CA ALA A 131 -9.85 -3.85 10.51
C ALA A 131 -10.34 -5.20 9.95
N PRO A 132 -11.39 -5.81 10.52
CA PRO A 132 -11.92 -7.09 10.06
C PRO A 132 -12.49 -7.04 8.63
N PHE A 133 -12.58 -5.84 8.04
CA PHE A 133 -13.17 -5.62 6.71
C PHE A 133 -12.16 -5.41 5.58
N THR A 134 -10.86 -5.28 5.87
CA THR A 134 -9.85 -4.85 4.87
C THR A 134 -8.61 -5.74 4.82
N GLY A 135 -8.74 -7.02 5.13
CA GLY A 135 -7.60 -7.96 5.19
C GLY A 135 -6.77 -8.03 3.90
N SER A 136 -7.38 -7.84 2.75
CA SER A 136 -6.70 -7.83 1.45
C SER A 136 -7.47 -6.98 0.44
N LEU A 137 -6.72 -6.26 -0.41
CA LEU A 137 -7.26 -5.44 -1.49
C LEU A 137 -6.94 -6.10 -2.83
N ALA A 138 -7.97 -6.66 -3.49
CA ALA A 138 -7.82 -7.21 -4.83
C ALA A 138 -7.77 -6.06 -5.86
N MET A 139 -6.73 -6.03 -6.67
CA MET A 139 -6.51 -5.03 -7.71
C MET A 139 -6.33 -5.74 -9.05
N SER A 140 -6.85 -5.16 -10.12
CA SER A 140 -6.64 -5.63 -11.49
C SER A 140 -6.37 -4.47 -12.42
N ALA A 141 -5.58 -4.72 -13.45
CA ALA A 141 -5.31 -3.77 -14.53
C ALA A 141 -5.48 -4.48 -15.87
N GLN A 142 -6.18 -3.85 -16.80
CA GLN A 142 -6.44 -4.40 -18.11
C GLN A 142 -5.94 -3.43 -19.19
N THR A 143 -5.28 -3.98 -20.20
CA THR A 143 -4.82 -3.23 -21.37
C THR A 143 -5.26 -3.98 -22.62
N THR A 144 -5.88 -3.26 -23.55
CA THR A 144 -6.24 -3.76 -24.87
C THR A 144 -5.47 -2.99 -25.93
N MET A 145 -4.82 -3.69 -26.84
CA MET A 145 -4.11 -3.15 -27.99
C MET A 145 -4.54 -3.90 -29.26
N LEU A 146 -4.45 -3.26 -30.41
CA LEU A 146 -4.72 -3.90 -31.70
C LEU A 146 -3.45 -4.56 -32.22
N CYS A 147 -3.58 -5.75 -32.77
CA CYS A 147 -2.51 -6.47 -33.42
C CYS A 147 -2.04 -5.75 -34.68
N GLU A 148 -0.73 -5.59 -34.84
CA GLU A 148 -0.10 -4.94 -36.01
C GLU A 148 0.01 -5.90 -37.21
#